data_7e98f0bf1e9b80bd72bba4b13e96f205
#
_entry.id   7e98f0bf1e9b80bd72bba4b13e96f205
#
_cell.length_a   1.000
_cell.length_b   1.000
_cell.length_c   1.000
_cell.angle_alpha   90.00
_cell.angle_beta   90.00
_cell.angle_gamma   90.00
#
_symmetry.space_group_name_H-M   'P 1'
#
loop_
_entity.id
_entity.type
_entity.pdbx_description
1 polymer ?
#
loop_
_entity_poly.entity_id
_entity_poly.type
_entity_poly.pdbx_seq_one_letter_code
_entity_poly.pdbx_strand_id
1 'polypeptide(L)'
;MRLLKVFDSKNYLDNFNSFERYACRAIIIKDNKVALVKSNLGYYKFPGGGIATGETRIDALVREVLEETGLQVKRDTIKEFGYTYEKRKSLFDDQGIFIQYSYYYICECYDEIIEQNLFDYEIEEEYSLAFMDIDDALEKNAAYQEEIDTFIIRDNFILNLIKEMIK
;
A
#
# COMPACT_ATOMS: atom_id res chain seq x y z
N MET A 1 -14.55 0.03 9.71
CA MET A 1 -13.40 0.83 9.22
C MET A 1 -13.88 2.07 8.51
N ARG A 2 -13.28 3.24 8.76
CA ARG A 2 -13.69 4.56 8.24
C ARG A 2 -13.13 4.79 6.83
N LEU A 3 -13.93 5.36 5.90
CA LEU A 3 -13.45 5.86 4.61
C LEU A 3 -12.58 7.11 4.84
N LEU A 4 -11.36 7.10 4.31
CA LEU A 4 -10.40 8.20 4.41
C LEU A 4 -10.46 9.12 3.20
N LYS A 5 -10.53 8.54 1.99
CA LYS A 5 -10.50 9.27 0.72
C LYS A 5 -11.11 8.47 -0.41
N VAL A 6 -11.76 9.17 -1.34
CA VAL A 6 -12.17 8.66 -2.65
C VAL A 6 -11.24 9.24 -3.71
N PHE A 7 -10.65 8.37 -4.51
CA PHE A 7 -9.87 8.70 -5.70
C PHE A 7 -10.66 8.24 -6.93
N ASP A 8 -11.44 9.13 -7.52
CA ASP A 8 -12.23 8.83 -8.70
C ASP A 8 -11.72 9.65 -9.89
N SER A 9 -11.06 8.99 -10.82
CA SER A 9 -10.47 9.63 -12.01
C SER A 9 -11.51 10.07 -13.03
N LYS A 10 -12.73 9.53 -12.97
CA LYS A 10 -13.85 9.80 -13.91
C LYS A 10 -13.47 9.69 -15.39
N ASN A 11 -12.51 8.82 -15.71
CA ASN A 11 -11.96 8.59 -17.04
C ASN A 11 -12.53 7.32 -17.73
N TYR A 12 -13.68 6.86 -17.28
CA TYR A 12 -14.41 5.67 -17.74
C TYR A 12 -15.86 6.04 -18.12
N LEU A 13 -16.52 5.14 -18.84
CA LEU A 13 -17.96 5.25 -19.11
C LEU A 13 -18.75 4.37 -18.13
N ASP A 14 -19.94 4.81 -17.71
CA ASP A 14 -20.75 4.12 -16.70
C ASP A 14 -21.26 2.74 -17.15
N ASN A 15 -21.27 2.46 -18.45
CA ASN A 15 -21.64 1.16 -19.02
C ASN A 15 -20.47 0.18 -19.15
N PHE A 16 -19.26 0.53 -18.72
CA PHE A 16 -18.12 -0.37 -18.69
C PHE A 16 -18.26 -1.44 -17.59
N ASN A 17 -17.69 -2.61 -17.80
CA ASN A 17 -17.64 -3.66 -16.80
C ASN A 17 -16.70 -3.29 -15.65
N SER A 18 -17.11 -3.53 -14.41
CA SER A 18 -16.26 -3.24 -13.24
C SER A 18 -15.54 -4.50 -12.73
N PHE A 19 -14.29 -4.31 -12.35
CA PHE A 19 -13.47 -5.27 -11.63
C PHE A 19 -13.08 -4.68 -10.27
N GLU A 20 -13.41 -5.39 -9.19
CA GLU A 20 -13.08 -4.97 -7.83
C GLU A 20 -11.87 -5.71 -7.29
N ARG A 21 -10.94 -4.96 -6.69
CA ARG A 21 -9.77 -5.48 -5.97
C ARG A 21 -9.79 -5.01 -4.53
N TYR A 22 -9.51 -5.93 -3.62
CA TYR A 22 -9.38 -5.66 -2.20
C TYR A 22 -7.92 -5.85 -1.80
N ALA A 23 -7.35 -4.89 -1.06
CA ALA A 23 -5.96 -4.93 -0.63
C ALA A 23 -5.82 -4.46 0.82
N CYS A 24 -4.81 -4.99 1.53
CA CYS A 24 -4.41 -4.56 2.85
C CYS A 24 -3.06 -3.87 2.81
N ARG A 25 -2.86 -2.85 3.66
CA ARG A 25 -1.62 -2.08 3.79
C ARG A 25 -1.28 -1.88 5.26
N ALA A 26 -0.02 -2.07 5.61
CA ALA A 26 0.47 -1.88 6.97
C ALA A 26 1.11 -0.50 7.14
N ILE A 27 0.74 0.17 8.23
CA ILE A 27 1.39 1.36 8.75
C ILE A 27 2.20 0.92 9.97
N ILE A 28 3.52 0.83 9.80
CA ILE A 28 4.46 0.40 10.83
C ILE A 28 5.40 1.56 11.10
N ILE A 29 5.37 2.06 12.34
CA ILE A 29 6.20 3.20 12.76
C ILE A 29 7.16 2.70 13.84
N LYS A 30 8.46 2.94 13.63
CA LYS A 30 9.53 2.61 14.58
C LYS A 30 10.52 3.78 14.60
N ASP A 31 10.86 4.27 15.78
CA ASP A 31 11.83 5.37 15.98
C ASP A 31 11.51 6.62 15.12
N ASN A 32 10.24 7.01 15.05
CA ASN A 32 9.68 8.10 14.23
C ASN A 32 9.83 7.91 12.70
N LYS A 33 10.22 6.72 12.25
CA LYS A 33 10.31 6.37 10.83
C LYS A 33 9.20 5.42 10.44
N VAL A 34 8.73 5.54 9.21
CA VAL A 34 7.74 4.64 8.62
C VAL A 34 8.43 3.52 7.83
N ALA A 35 7.98 2.29 8.02
CA ALA A 35 8.43 1.16 7.21
C ALA A 35 7.74 1.20 5.85
N LEU A 36 8.51 1.24 4.79
CA LEU A 36 8.06 1.26 3.40
C LEU A 36 8.80 0.21 2.59
N VAL A 37 8.20 -0.22 1.50
CA VAL A 37 8.84 -0.98 0.44
C VAL A 37 9.44 0.02 -0.54
N LYS A 38 10.76 -0.08 -0.74
CA LYS A 38 11.52 0.68 -1.73
C LYS A 38 11.61 -0.12 -3.01
N SER A 39 11.36 0.50 -4.16
CA SER A 39 11.62 -0.04 -5.50
C SER A 39 12.90 0.57 -6.09
N ASN A 40 13.60 -0.17 -6.98
CA ASN A 40 14.71 0.35 -7.78
C ASN A 40 14.27 1.44 -8.78
N LEU A 41 12.95 1.52 -9.06
CA LEU A 41 12.36 2.59 -9.87
C LEU A 41 12.30 3.94 -9.13
N GLY A 42 12.57 3.96 -7.82
CA GLY A 42 12.69 5.19 -7.03
C GLY A 42 11.45 5.58 -6.23
N TYR A 43 10.40 4.78 -6.23
CA TYR A 43 9.23 5.02 -5.39
C TYR A 43 9.26 4.23 -4.08
N TYR A 44 8.41 4.66 -3.15
CA TYR A 44 8.21 4.05 -1.84
C TYR A 44 6.71 3.86 -1.59
N LYS A 45 6.31 2.65 -1.21
CA LYS A 45 4.91 2.28 -0.94
C LYS A 45 4.74 1.63 0.43
N PHE A 46 3.52 1.66 1.00
CA PHE A 46 3.22 0.88 2.19
C PHE A 46 3.29 -0.62 1.89
N PRO A 47 3.89 -1.43 2.78
CA PRO A 47 3.90 -2.88 2.63
C PRO A 47 2.48 -3.43 2.67
N GLY A 48 2.21 -4.40 1.79
CA GLY A 48 0.92 -5.04 1.68
C GLY A 48 0.46 -5.21 0.24
N GLY A 49 -0.54 -6.04 0.05
CA GLY A 49 -1.03 -6.45 -1.27
C GLY A 49 -2.47 -6.92 -1.28
N GLY A 50 -2.80 -7.71 -2.29
CA GLY A 50 -4.15 -8.21 -2.52
C GLY A 50 -4.60 -9.24 -1.49
N ILE A 51 -5.89 -9.24 -1.19
CA ILE A 51 -6.53 -10.26 -0.36
C ILE A 51 -6.91 -11.42 -1.28
N ALA A 52 -6.39 -12.61 -0.99
CA ALA A 52 -6.71 -13.82 -1.76
C ALA A 52 -8.14 -14.32 -1.46
N THR A 53 -8.68 -15.13 -2.37
CA THR A 53 -10.00 -15.75 -2.17
C THR A 53 -10.01 -16.60 -0.91
N GLY A 54 -10.94 -16.31 -0.01
CA GLY A 54 -11.08 -17.02 1.27
C GLY A 54 -10.14 -16.56 2.38
N GLU A 55 -9.27 -15.59 2.10
CA GLU A 55 -8.33 -15.03 3.07
C GLU A 55 -9.01 -13.90 3.87
N THR A 56 -8.71 -13.80 5.16
CA THR A 56 -9.13 -12.63 5.95
C THR A 56 -8.22 -11.43 5.68
N ARG A 57 -8.71 -10.21 5.93
CA ARG A 57 -7.89 -8.99 5.81
C ARG A 57 -6.63 -9.03 6.67
N ILE A 58 -6.75 -9.60 7.87
CA ILE A 58 -5.63 -9.70 8.81
C ILE A 58 -4.60 -10.73 8.34
N ASP A 59 -5.04 -11.86 7.80
CA ASP A 59 -4.13 -12.86 7.27
C ASP A 59 -3.39 -12.34 6.04
N ALA A 60 -4.11 -11.66 5.12
CA ALA A 60 -3.51 -10.98 3.98
C ALA A 60 -2.47 -9.95 4.42
N LEU A 61 -2.80 -9.10 5.41
CA LEU A 61 -1.86 -8.11 5.94
C LEU A 61 -0.57 -8.74 6.44
N VAL A 62 -0.69 -9.77 7.29
CA VAL A 62 0.46 -10.47 7.91
C VAL A 62 1.31 -11.16 6.86
N ARG A 63 0.70 -11.84 5.88
CA ARG A 63 1.39 -12.52 4.79
C ARG A 63 2.13 -11.53 3.90
N GLU A 64 1.47 -10.51 3.40
CA GLU A 64 2.06 -9.53 2.48
C GLU A 64 3.21 -8.74 3.12
N VAL A 65 3.05 -8.30 4.39
CA VAL A 65 4.13 -7.61 5.11
C VAL A 65 5.35 -8.51 5.22
N LEU A 66 5.16 -9.79 5.54
CA LEU A 66 6.25 -10.75 5.65
C LEU A 66 6.93 -10.97 4.29
N GLU A 67 6.15 -11.22 3.23
CA GLU A 67 6.64 -11.49 1.88
C GLU A 67 7.46 -10.32 1.32
N GLU A 68 6.93 -9.09 1.41
CA GLU A 68 7.56 -7.90 0.83
C GLU A 68 8.72 -7.33 1.66
N THR A 69 8.73 -7.53 2.99
CA THR A 69 9.67 -6.83 3.89
C THR A 69 10.48 -7.72 4.81
N GLY A 70 10.08 -8.97 5.01
CA GLY A 70 10.63 -9.84 6.04
C GLY A 70 10.22 -9.49 7.48
N LEU A 71 9.38 -8.45 7.67
CA LEU A 71 8.87 -8.07 8.99
C LEU A 71 7.76 -9.01 9.44
N GLN A 72 7.81 -9.41 10.71
CA GLN A 72 6.81 -10.28 11.33
C GLN A 72 5.85 -9.45 12.19
N VAL A 73 4.60 -9.29 11.72
CA VAL A 73 3.57 -8.50 12.40
C VAL A 73 3.13 -9.15 13.71
N LYS A 74 3.07 -8.36 14.78
CA LYS A 74 2.45 -8.75 16.07
C LYS A 74 0.93 -8.60 15.94
N ARG A 75 0.23 -9.71 15.76
CA ARG A 75 -1.22 -9.74 15.44
C ARG A 75 -2.10 -9.02 16.46
N ASP A 76 -1.74 -9.06 17.74
CA ASP A 76 -2.45 -8.43 18.84
C ASP A 76 -2.34 -6.90 18.86
N THR A 77 -1.41 -6.34 18.10
CA THR A 77 -1.22 -4.89 17.97
C THR A 77 -1.99 -4.26 16.81
N ILE A 78 -2.58 -5.08 15.92
CA ILE A 78 -3.22 -4.62 14.69
C ILE A 78 -4.47 -3.80 15.02
N LYS A 79 -4.50 -2.55 14.53
CA LYS A 79 -5.61 -1.61 14.69
C LYS A 79 -6.03 -1.05 13.35
N GLU A 80 -7.34 -0.95 13.14
CA GLU A 80 -7.89 -0.31 11.94
C GLU A 80 -7.54 1.18 11.90
N PHE A 81 -6.98 1.64 10.79
CA PHE A 81 -6.73 3.06 10.53
C PHE A 81 -7.84 3.64 9.66
N GLY A 82 -8.14 3.02 8.54
CA GLY A 82 -9.18 3.42 7.60
C GLY A 82 -8.97 2.77 6.24
N TYR A 83 -9.80 3.15 5.27
CA TYR A 83 -9.62 2.65 3.91
C TYR A 83 -9.77 3.77 2.88
N THR A 84 -9.15 3.57 1.72
CA THR A 84 -9.35 4.40 0.53
C THR A 84 -10.12 3.62 -0.52
N TYR A 85 -10.89 4.36 -1.31
CA TYR A 85 -11.61 3.86 -2.48
C TYR A 85 -11.03 4.50 -3.73
N GLU A 86 -10.63 3.69 -4.70
CA GLU A 86 -10.13 4.12 -6.00
C GLU A 86 -11.05 3.63 -7.10
N LYS A 87 -11.37 4.49 -8.06
CA LYS A 87 -12.15 4.14 -9.26
C LYS A 87 -11.58 4.83 -10.48
N ARG A 88 -11.23 4.06 -11.50
CA ARG A 88 -10.66 4.56 -12.75
C ARG A 88 -10.88 3.59 -13.89
N LYS A 89 -10.61 4.03 -15.12
CA LYS A 89 -10.54 3.12 -16.27
C LYS A 89 -9.47 2.04 -15.99
N SER A 90 -9.75 0.83 -16.41
CA SER A 90 -8.75 -0.26 -16.34
C SER A 90 -7.56 0.04 -17.25
N LEU A 91 -6.36 -0.38 -16.85
CA LEU A 91 -5.14 -0.32 -17.66
C LEU A 91 -5.02 -1.52 -18.62
N PHE A 92 -5.79 -2.58 -18.36
CA PHE A 92 -5.71 -3.85 -19.09
C PHE A 92 -6.94 -4.15 -19.94
N ASP A 93 -8.01 -3.38 -19.77
CA ASP A 93 -9.28 -3.53 -20.51
C ASP A 93 -9.82 -2.15 -20.85
N ASP A 94 -9.89 -1.85 -22.16
CA ASP A 94 -10.36 -0.55 -22.66
C ASP A 94 -11.82 -0.26 -22.33
N GLN A 95 -12.62 -1.25 -22.02
CA GLN A 95 -14.02 -1.15 -21.58
C GLN A 95 -14.20 -1.58 -20.12
N GLY A 96 -13.13 -1.58 -19.34
CA GLY A 96 -13.11 -1.97 -17.95
C GLY A 96 -13.02 -0.77 -16.99
N ILE A 97 -13.67 -0.90 -15.83
CA ILE A 97 -13.50 -0.02 -14.66
C ILE A 97 -12.76 -0.82 -13.60
N PHE A 98 -11.63 -0.28 -13.18
CA PHE A 98 -10.90 -0.79 -12.03
C PHE A 98 -11.37 -0.09 -10.77
N ILE A 99 -11.79 -0.88 -9.78
CA ILE A 99 -12.18 -0.40 -8.45
C ILE A 99 -11.27 -1.06 -7.42
N GLN A 100 -10.66 -0.28 -6.53
CA GLN A 100 -9.83 -0.81 -5.47
C GLN A 100 -10.21 -0.26 -4.11
N TYR A 101 -10.36 -1.16 -3.13
CA TYR A 101 -10.45 -0.86 -1.71
C TYR A 101 -9.11 -1.18 -1.07
N SER A 102 -8.43 -0.17 -0.52
CA SER A 102 -7.17 -0.35 0.20
C SER A 102 -7.40 -0.11 1.68
N TYR A 103 -7.30 -1.17 2.48
CA TYR A 103 -7.51 -1.16 3.93
C TYR A 103 -6.19 -0.97 4.65
N TYR A 104 -6.08 0.09 5.45
CA TYR A 104 -4.87 0.44 6.19
C TYR A 104 -5.01 0.05 7.66
N TYR A 105 -3.95 -0.56 8.18
CA TYR A 105 -3.86 -0.99 9.58
C TYR A 105 -2.56 -0.48 10.19
N ILE A 106 -2.64 0.07 11.40
CA ILE A 106 -1.46 0.36 12.22
C ILE A 106 -1.11 -0.92 12.96
N CYS A 107 0.16 -1.30 12.95
CA CYS A 107 0.64 -2.48 13.67
C CYS A 107 2.12 -2.34 14.08
N GLU A 108 2.52 -3.16 15.04
CA GLU A 108 3.91 -3.37 15.43
C GLU A 108 4.44 -4.67 14.83
N CYS A 109 5.77 -4.74 14.72
CA CYS A 109 6.47 -5.94 14.28
C CYS A 109 7.48 -6.39 15.33
N TYR A 110 7.89 -7.66 15.27
CA TYR A 110 9.05 -8.15 16.00
C TYR A 110 10.32 -7.52 15.43
N ASP A 111 11.38 -7.46 16.22
CA ASP A 111 12.66 -6.86 15.79
C ASP A 111 13.42 -7.71 14.78
N GLU A 112 13.19 -9.01 14.80
CA GLU A 112 13.81 -9.94 13.85
C GLU A 112 13.20 -9.76 12.45
N ILE A 113 14.08 -9.54 11.47
CA ILE A 113 13.75 -9.48 10.05
C ILE A 113 14.20 -10.80 9.44
N ILE A 114 13.29 -11.50 8.77
CA ILE A 114 13.60 -12.75 8.08
C ILE A 114 13.69 -12.55 6.58
N GLU A 115 14.02 -13.58 5.83
CA GLU A 115 14.11 -13.53 4.37
C GLU A 115 12.75 -13.17 3.74
N GLN A 116 12.78 -12.26 2.76
CA GLN A 116 11.62 -11.90 1.93
C GLN A 116 11.23 -13.06 1.01
N ASN A 117 9.97 -13.11 0.59
CA ASN A 117 9.46 -14.06 -0.38
C ASN A 117 8.75 -13.31 -1.50
N LEU A 118 9.52 -12.68 -2.36
CA LEU A 118 9.06 -11.78 -3.41
C LEU A 118 8.53 -12.52 -4.63
N PHE A 119 7.51 -11.98 -5.29
CA PHE A 119 7.06 -12.39 -6.62
C PHE A 119 8.02 -11.89 -7.71
N ASP A 120 7.92 -12.47 -8.91
CA ASP A 120 8.84 -12.19 -10.01
C ASP A 120 9.00 -10.69 -10.30
N TYR A 121 7.88 -9.94 -10.39
CA TYR A 121 7.92 -8.48 -10.63
C TYR A 121 8.53 -7.69 -9.46
N GLU A 122 8.39 -8.16 -8.23
CA GLU A 122 8.96 -7.54 -7.02
C GLU A 122 10.48 -7.78 -6.96
N ILE A 123 10.93 -8.93 -7.46
CA ILE A 123 12.35 -9.23 -7.64
C ILE A 123 12.94 -8.34 -8.73
N GLU A 124 12.24 -8.18 -9.87
CA GLU A 124 12.66 -7.30 -10.98
C GLU A 124 12.77 -5.84 -10.53
N GLU A 125 11.85 -5.37 -9.68
CA GLU A 125 11.86 -4.03 -9.09
C GLU A 125 12.71 -3.91 -7.83
N GLU A 126 13.44 -4.97 -7.44
CA GLU A 126 14.36 -5.02 -6.30
C GLU A 126 13.71 -4.52 -4.99
N TYR A 127 12.51 -5.00 -4.69
CA TYR A 127 11.79 -4.58 -3.48
C TYR A 127 12.60 -4.85 -2.23
N SER A 128 12.75 -3.82 -1.41
CA SER A 128 13.48 -3.88 -0.15
C SER A 128 12.80 -3.05 0.93
N LEU A 129 12.95 -3.49 2.18
CA LEU A 129 12.48 -2.73 3.34
C LEU A 129 13.31 -1.46 3.53
N ALA A 130 12.62 -0.34 3.73
CA ALA A 130 13.24 0.92 4.13
C ALA A 130 12.47 1.54 5.30
N PHE A 131 13.18 1.94 6.37
CA PHE A 131 12.64 2.81 7.42
C PHE A 131 13.01 4.26 7.09
N MET A 132 12.01 5.09 6.80
CA MET A 132 12.22 6.45 6.30
C MET A 132 11.46 7.49 7.11
N ASP A 133 12.03 8.69 7.15
CA ASP A 133 11.27 9.87 7.56
C ASP A 133 10.15 10.14 6.53
N ILE A 134 8.98 10.57 7.02
CA ILE A 134 7.83 10.76 6.14
C ILE A 134 8.09 11.83 5.09
N ASP A 135 8.81 12.89 5.45
CA ASP A 135 9.14 13.98 4.52
C ASP A 135 10.07 13.51 3.40
N ASP A 136 11.07 12.69 3.73
CA ASP A 136 11.96 12.08 2.74
C ASP A 136 11.21 11.15 1.79
N ALA A 137 10.28 10.34 2.32
CA ALA A 137 9.45 9.47 1.50
C ALA A 137 8.54 10.25 0.53
N LEU A 138 7.92 11.33 1.01
CA LEU A 138 7.09 12.22 0.19
C LEU A 138 7.90 12.92 -0.90
N GLU A 139 9.12 13.40 -0.60
CA GLU A 139 10.02 14.02 -1.57
C GLU A 139 10.43 13.02 -2.66
N LYS A 140 10.82 11.81 -2.26
CA LYS A 140 11.20 10.75 -3.22
C LYS A 140 10.04 10.37 -4.13
N ASN A 141 8.85 10.16 -3.57
CA ASN A 141 7.66 9.84 -4.34
C ASN A 141 7.23 10.98 -5.27
N ALA A 142 7.44 12.25 -4.88
CA ALA A 142 7.15 13.40 -5.73
C ALA A 142 8.12 13.52 -6.93
N ALA A 143 9.33 12.98 -6.79
CA ALA A 143 10.32 12.93 -7.88
C ALA A 143 10.06 11.80 -8.89
N TYR A 144 9.24 10.81 -8.53
CA TYR A 144 8.83 9.71 -9.40
C TYR A 144 7.73 10.19 -10.36
N GLN A 145 7.94 10.05 -11.68
CA GLN A 145 7.14 10.70 -12.72
C GLN A 145 6.39 9.72 -13.66
N GLU A 146 6.15 8.49 -13.25
CA GLU A 146 5.33 7.59 -14.06
C GLU A 146 3.84 7.96 -13.94
N GLU A 147 3.22 8.33 -15.06
CA GLU A 147 1.81 8.80 -15.12
C GLU A 147 0.77 7.75 -14.70
N ILE A 148 1.15 6.48 -14.64
CA ILE A 148 0.24 5.33 -14.49
C ILE A 148 0.07 4.93 -13.03
N ASP A 149 0.95 5.35 -12.12
CA ASP A 149 1.01 4.83 -10.76
C ASP A 149 0.15 5.60 -9.75
N THR A 150 -1.17 5.44 -9.89
CA THR A 150 -2.17 6.03 -8.97
C THR A 150 -1.97 5.62 -7.51
N PHE A 151 -1.26 4.51 -7.25
CA PHE A 151 -0.97 4.05 -5.88
C PHE A 151 -0.05 5.02 -5.13
N ILE A 152 0.85 5.74 -5.80
CA ILE A 152 1.74 6.73 -5.17
C ILE A 152 0.93 7.91 -4.64
N ILE A 153 -0.06 8.40 -5.41
CA ILE A 153 -0.96 9.47 -4.98
C ILE A 153 -1.71 9.06 -3.71
N ARG A 154 -2.19 7.83 -3.68
CA ARG A 154 -2.89 7.24 -2.55
C ARG A 154 -1.97 7.10 -1.33
N ASP A 155 -0.77 6.54 -1.51
CA ASP A 155 0.16 6.30 -0.41
C ASP A 155 0.73 7.62 0.12
N ASN A 156 0.99 8.63 -0.73
CA ASN A 156 1.37 9.98 -0.31
C ASN A 156 0.25 10.66 0.52
N PHE A 157 -1.01 10.45 0.16
CA PHE A 157 -2.13 10.94 0.98
C PHE A 157 -2.10 10.33 2.39
N ILE A 158 -1.86 9.02 2.51
CA ILE A 158 -1.76 8.35 3.82
C ILE A 158 -0.53 8.81 4.59
N LEU A 159 0.64 8.97 3.94
CA LEU A 159 1.84 9.53 4.58
C LEU A 159 1.57 10.92 5.20
N ASN A 160 0.86 11.79 4.47
CA ASN A 160 0.48 13.10 4.99
C ASN A 160 -0.46 13.02 6.21
N LEU A 161 -1.44 12.09 6.20
CA LEU A 161 -2.32 11.86 7.36
C LEU A 161 -1.53 11.40 8.59
N ILE A 162 -0.58 10.48 8.40
CA ILE A 162 0.27 9.99 9.49
C ILE A 162 1.15 11.12 10.04
N LYS A 163 1.73 11.93 9.17
CA LYS A 163 2.55 13.09 9.54
C LYS A 163 1.81 14.07 10.45
N GLU A 164 0.53 14.28 10.20
CA GLU A 164 -0.31 15.14 11.05
C GLU A 164 -0.61 14.52 12.43
N MET A 165 -0.62 13.17 12.52
CA MET A 165 -0.92 12.46 13.76
C MET A 165 0.27 12.34 14.72
N ILE A 166 1.51 12.35 14.20
CA ILE A 166 2.74 12.16 14.99
C ILE A 166 3.43 13.48 15.35
N LYS A 167 2.88 14.61 14.93
CA LYS A 167 3.27 15.96 15.39
C LYS A 167 2.70 16.24 16.79
#